data_8093bff691094782da1452175b4764ec
#
_entry.id   8093bff691094782da1452175b4764ec
#
_cell.length_a   1.000
_cell.length_b   1.000
_cell.length_c   1.000
_cell.angle_alpha   90.00
_cell.angle_beta   90.00
_cell.angle_gamma   90.00
#
_symmetry.space_group_name_H-M   'P 1'
#
loop_
_entity.id
_entity.type
_entity.pdbx_description
1 polymer ?
#
loop_
_entity_poly.entity_id
_entity_poly.type
_entity_poly.pdbx_seq_one_letter_code
_entity_poly.pdbx_strand_id
1 'polypeptide(L)'
;LIALYSSTPVKDIAARIKRTVWAVYNRTGVLRSSYPELLKYKHPRFTPDEDKFIRKNARTMTCQQMGEYLGRNKDSVRCRAGMIGAGLTKCGELRPGTHISDDDVRLIRALRDSDYPRRLSFREIGEKFGISEHSAHAVYYRRRTAEDAVLRE
;
A
#
# COMPACT_ATOMS: atom_id res chain seq x y z
N LEU A 1 6.10 32.82 16.99
CA LEU A 1 5.59 31.47 16.73
C LEU A 1 5.45 31.25 15.21
N ILE A 2 4.82 32.16 14.47
CA ILE A 2 4.62 32.05 13.01
C ILE A 2 5.96 31.88 12.28
N ALA A 3 6.93 32.74 12.53
CA ALA A 3 8.26 32.68 11.90
C ALA A 3 9.02 31.37 12.18
N LEU A 4 8.83 30.77 13.34
CA LEU A 4 9.51 29.53 13.72
C LEU A 4 8.78 28.27 13.20
N TYR A 5 7.48 28.38 12.93
CA TYR A 5 6.67 27.20 12.64
C TYR A 5 7.00 26.54 11.31
N SER A 6 7.46 27.29 10.32
CA SER A 6 7.79 26.77 8.99
C SER A 6 9.04 25.89 8.98
N SER A 7 10.04 26.23 9.82
CA SER A 7 11.37 25.63 9.78
C SER A 7 11.70 24.73 10.96
N THR A 8 10.98 24.87 12.10
CA THR A 8 11.37 24.24 13.37
C THR A 8 10.31 23.20 13.80
N PRO A 9 10.72 22.02 14.33
CA PRO A 9 9.81 21.06 14.93
C PRO A 9 9.02 21.67 16.10
N VAL A 10 7.75 21.27 16.24
CA VAL A 10 6.87 21.84 17.29
C VAL A 10 7.42 21.60 18.70
N LYS A 11 8.09 20.49 18.94
CA LYS A 11 8.77 20.17 20.20
C LYS A 11 9.80 21.26 20.58
N ASP A 12 10.63 21.64 19.64
CA ASP A 12 11.69 22.63 19.86
C ASP A 12 11.13 24.05 20.02
N ILE A 13 10.06 24.35 19.26
CA ILE A 13 9.31 25.60 19.46
C ILE A 13 8.75 25.64 20.89
N ALA A 14 8.12 24.57 21.36
CA ALA A 14 7.53 24.46 22.68
C ALA A 14 8.59 24.69 23.78
N ALA A 15 9.75 24.05 23.65
CA ALA A 15 10.89 24.24 24.55
C ALA A 15 11.38 25.70 24.55
N ARG A 16 11.53 26.29 23.36
CA ARG A 16 12.06 27.66 23.19
C ARG A 16 11.14 28.74 23.78
N ILE A 17 9.81 28.55 23.68
CA ILE A 17 8.82 29.50 24.22
C ILE A 17 8.34 29.11 25.61
N LYS A 18 8.92 28.07 26.25
CA LYS A 18 8.57 27.53 27.56
C LYS A 18 7.08 27.24 27.68
N ARG A 19 6.51 26.53 26.68
CA ARG A 19 5.10 26.11 26.66
C ARG A 19 5.02 24.62 26.34
N THR A 20 3.87 24.02 26.62
CA THR A 20 3.61 22.63 26.28
C THR A 20 3.44 22.49 24.76
N VAL A 21 3.80 21.32 24.23
CA VAL A 21 3.60 20.98 22.81
C VAL A 21 2.13 21.14 22.41
N TRP A 22 1.21 20.74 23.29
CA TRP A 22 -0.24 20.88 23.09
C TRP A 22 -0.68 22.35 22.96
N ALA A 23 -0.16 23.24 23.83
CA ALA A 23 -0.44 24.67 23.76
C ALA A 23 0.03 25.30 22.45
N VAL A 24 1.18 24.84 21.91
CA VAL A 24 1.69 25.28 20.59
C VAL A 24 0.76 24.79 19.48
N TYR A 25 0.32 23.54 19.49
CA TYR A 25 -0.64 23.02 18.50
C TYR A 25 -1.96 23.78 18.52
N ASN A 26 -2.55 24.01 19.68
CA ASN A 26 -3.79 24.77 19.80
C ASN A 26 -3.63 26.20 19.28
N ARG A 27 -2.57 26.88 19.67
CA ARG A 27 -2.32 28.26 19.21
C ARG A 27 -2.09 28.33 17.70
N THR A 28 -1.35 27.36 17.13
CA THR A 28 -1.16 27.30 15.68
C THR A 28 -2.45 26.97 14.93
N GLY A 29 -3.34 26.17 15.53
CA GLY A 29 -4.69 25.92 15.00
C GLY A 29 -5.51 27.20 14.88
N VAL A 30 -5.58 27.97 15.97
CA VAL A 30 -6.28 29.26 16.00
C VAL A 30 -5.68 30.27 15.01
N LEU A 31 -4.34 30.40 15.01
CA LEU A 31 -3.65 31.31 14.09
C LEU A 31 -3.84 30.93 12.63
N ARG A 32 -3.94 29.63 12.32
CA ARG A 32 -4.18 29.15 10.94
C ARG A 32 -5.60 29.46 10.48
N SER A 33 -6.58 29.39 11.38
CA SER A 33 -7.95 29.79 11.07
C SER A 33 -8.09 31.29 10.81
N SER A 34 -7.30 32.11 11.53
CA SER A 34 -7.32 33.57 11.39
C SER A 34 -6.44 34.08 10.24
N TYR A 35 -5.33 33.38 9.94
CA TYR A 35 -4.31 33.80 8.98
C TYR A 35 -3.83 32.60 8.15
N PRO A 36 -4.67 32.03 7.27
CA PRO A 36 -4.36 30.81 6.51
C PRO A 36 -3.17 30.98 5.56
N GLU A 37 -2.93 32.20 5.07
CA GLU A 37 -1.81 32.53 4.19
C GLU A 37 -0.44 32.53 4.91
N LEU A 38 -0.41 32.81 6.21
CA LEU A 38 0.83 32.90 7.00
C LEU A 38 1.23 31.56 7.63
N LEU A 39 0.29 30.67 7.87
CA LEU A 39 0.48 29.40 8.55
C LEU A 39 -0.07 28.24 7.72
N LYS A 40 0.70 27.82 6.70
CA LYS A 40 0.38 26.63 5.91
C LYS A 40 0.52 25.35 6.76
N TYR A 41 -0.23 24.32 6.43
CA TYR A 41 -0.05 23.00 7.01
C TYR A 41 1.34 22.45 6.59
N LYS A 42 2.12 21.95 7.54
CA LYS A 42 3.38 21.26 7.24
C LYS A 42 3.16 20.07 6.31
N HIS A 43 2.02 19.42 6.46
CA HIS A 43 1.57 18.32 5.62
C HIS A 43 0.19 18.69 5.07
N PRO A 44 0.08 19.14 3.83
CA PRO A 44 -1.20 19.48 3.23
C PRO A 44 -2.13 18.25 3.18
N ARG A 45 -3.44 18.48 3.23
CA ARG A 45 -4.43 17.40 3.10
C ARG A 45 -4.27 16.71 1.75
N PHE A 46 -4.70 15.45 1.68
CA PHE A 46 -4.77 14.74 0.40
C PHE A 46 -5.78 15.39 -0.53
N THR A 47 -5.39 15.55 -1.78
CA THR A 47 -6.25 16.08 -2.84
C THR A 47 -7.14 14.97 -3.42
N PRO A 48 -8.26 15.31 -4.11
CA PRO A 48 -9.07 14.32 -4.81
C PRO A 48 -8.28 13.51 -5.87
N ASP A 49 -7.29 14.13 -6.51
CA ASP A 49 -6.46 13.45 -7.53
C ASP A 49 -5.47 12.48 -6.88
N GLU A 50 -4.89 12.82 -5.73
CA GLU A 50 -4.09 11.88 -4.93
C GLU A 50 -4.95 10.69 -4.48
N ASP A 51 -6.21 10.91 -4.09
CA ASP A 51 -7.14 9.84 -3.71
C ASP A 51 -7.47 8.92 -4.89
N LYS A 52 -7.70 9.47 -6.08
CA LYS A 52 -7.89 8.68 -7.31
C LYS A 52 -6.64 7.86 -7.63
N PHE A 53 -5.45 8.47 -7.52
CA PHE A 53 -4.19 7.77 -7.73
C PHE A 53 -4.02 6.60 -6.75
N ILE A 54 -4.29 6.83 -5.45
CA ILE A 54 -4.21 5.79 -4.42
C ILE A 54 -5.17 4.64 -4.74
N ARG A 55 -6.43 4.92 -5.09
CA ARG A 55 -7.43 3.89 -5.43
C ARG A 55 -6.98 3.05 -6.63
N LYS A 56 -6.54 3.70 -7.71
CA LYS A 56 -6.08 3.03 -8.93
C LYS A 56 -4.89 2.11 -8.67
N ASN A 57 -3.94 2.54 -7.83
CA ASN A 57 -2.68 1.84 -7.63
C ASN A 57 -2.61 1.02 -6.33
N ALA A 58 -3.67 1.01 -5.51
CA ALA A 58 -3.68 0.35 -4.21
C ALA A 58 -3.32 -1.14 -4.28
N ARG A 59 -3.69 -1.83 -5.35
CA ARG A 59 -3.46 -3.27 -5.54
C ARG A 59 -2.15 -3.60 -6.24
N THR A 60 -1.55 -2.65 -6.94
CA THR A 60 -0.33 -2.85 -7.74
C THR A 60 0.92 -2.27 -7.09
N MET A 61 0.83 -1.07 -6.49
CA MET A 61 1.95 -0.39 -5.87
C MET A 61 1.96 -0.56 -4.35
N THR A 62 3.15 -0.58 -3.74
CA THR A 62 3.30 -0.51 -2.29
C THR A 62 3.00 0.90 -1.76
N CYS A 63 2.63 1.02 -0.46
CA CYS A 63 2.47 2.34 0.15
C CYS A 63 3.75 3.18 0.10
N GLN A 64 4.92 2.53 0.10
CA GLN A 64 6.21 3.18 -0.07
C GLN A 64 6.31 3.82 -1.46
N GLN A 65 6.09 3.05 -2.52
CA GLN A 65 6.13 3.54 -3.91
C GLN A 65 5.10 4.64 -4.17
N MET A 66 3.88 4.47 -3.67
CA MET A 66 2.86 5.52 -3.77
C MET A 66 3.26 6.78 -3.00
N GLY A 67 3.88 6.61 -1.84
CA GLY A 67 4.41 7.72 -1.04
C GLY A 67 5.50 8.49 -1.75
N GLU A 68 6.46 7.80 -2.35
CA GLU A 68 7.55 8.39 -3.15
C GLU A 68 7.00 9.18 -4.34
N TYR A 69 6.03 8.60 -5.07
CA TYR A 69 5.40 9.27 -6.21
C TYR A 69 4.63 10.55 -5.79
N LEU A 70 3.91 10.50 -4.67
CA LEU A 70 3.09 11.62 -4.18
C LEU A 70 3.87 12.61 -3.29
N GLY A 71 5.14 12.34 -2.99
CA GLY A 71 5.91 13.12 -2.02
C GLY A 71 5.34 13.01 -0.59
N ARG A 72 4.72 11.87 -0.24
CA ARG A 72 4.05 11.61 1.04
C ARG A 72 4.75 10.49 1.82
N ASN A 73 4.61 10.52 3.13
CA ASN A 73 5.07 9.41 3.96
C ASN A 73 4.19 8.17 3.72
N LYS A 74 4.81 6.97 3.69
CA LYS A 74 4.13 5.67 3.50
C LYS A 74 2.98 5.43 4.46
N ASP A 75 3.14 5.85 5.73
CA ASP A 75 2.10 5.66 6.76
C ASP A 75 0.92 6.61 6.54
N SER A 76 1.17 7.83 6.05
CA SER A 76 0.12 8.75 5.63
C SER A 76 -0.70 8.19 4.47
N VAL A 77 -0.04 7.58 3.47
CA VAL A 77 -0.71 6.91 2.35
C VAL A 77 -1.53 5.72 2.84
N ARG A 78 -0.97 4.90 3.75
CA ARG A 78 -1.69 3.76 4.35
C ARG A 78 -2.95 4.20 5.09
N CYS A 79 -2.84 5.21 5.96
CA CYS A 79 -3.99 5.76 6.68
C CYS A 79 -5.03 6.32 5.71
N ARG A 80 -4.59 7.07 4.68
CA ARG A 80 -5.51 7.63 3.69
C ARG A 80 -6.22 6.56 2.88
N ALA A 81 -5.51 5.53 2.44
CA ALA A 81 -6.09 4.37 1.74
C ALA A 81 -7.20 3.72 2.57
N GLY A 82 -6.97 3.53 3.88
CA GLY A 82 -8.01 3.04 4.80
C GLY A 82 -9.23 3.95 4.86
N MET A 83 -9.03 5.26 4.98
CA MET A 83 -10.12 6.24 5.04
C MET A 83 -10.98 6.28 3.77
N ILE A 84 -10.37 6.11 2.59
CA ILE A 84 -11.08 6.12 1.30
C ILE A 84 -11.55 4.72 0.85
N GLY A 85 -11.35 3.69 1.67
CA GLY A 85 -11.74 2.31 1.36
C GLY A 85 -10.90 1.65 0.26
N ALA A 86 -9.69 2.13 -0.02
CA ALA A 86 -8.80 1.54 -1.00
C ALA A 86 -8.12 0.28 -0.44
N GLY A 87 -8.45 -0.89 -0.98
CA GLY A 87 -7.90 -2.18 -0.55
C GLY A 87 -6.41 -2.31 -0.92
N LEU A 88 -5.55 -2.40 0.09
CA LEU A 88 -4.08 -2.51 -0.09
C LEU A 88 -3.58 -3.95 -0.27
N THR A 89 -4.47 -4.93 -0.28
CA THR A 89 -4.11 -6.35 -0.40
C THR A 89 -3.60 -6.62 -1.81
N LYS A 90 -2.40 -7.20 -1.88
CA LYS A 90 -1.77 -7.59 -3.14
C LYS A 90 -1.96 -9.07 -3.41
N CYS A 91 -2.04 -9.43 -4.69
CA CYS A 91 -2.17 -10.81 -5.16
C CYS A 91 -1.00 -11.18 -6.06
N GLY A 92 -0.83 -12.48 -6.29
CA GLY A 92 0.19 -12.98 -7.20
C GLY A 92 1.60 -12.57 -6.82
N GLU A 93 2.40 -12.25 -7.80
CA GLU A 93 3.78 -11.79 -7.66
C GLU A 93 3.92 -10.46 -6.92
N LEU A 94 2.88 -9.61 -6.92
CA LEU A 94 2.88 -8.33 -6.24
C LEU A 94 2.83 -8.48 -4.71
N ARG A 95 2.55 -9.68 -4.19
CA ARG A 95 2.54 -9.94 -2.76
C ARG A 95 3.98 -10.18 -2.27
N PRO A 96 4.46 -9.40 -1.27
CA PRO A 96 5.78 -9.62 -0.69
C PRO A 96 5.94 -11.06 -0.16
N GLY A 97 7.10 -11.68 -0.42
CA GLY A 97 7.38 -13.06 0.01
C GLY A 97 6.74 -14.15 -0.86
N THR A 98 6.28 -13.81 -2.06
CA THR A 98 5.81 -14.78 -3.03
C THR A 98 7.00 -15.53 -3.64
N HIS A 99 6.97 -16.87 -3.59
CA HIS A 99 8.00 -17.76 -4.15
C HIS A 99 7.55 -18.41 -5.48
N ILE A 100 6.27 -18.35 -5.81
CA ILE A 100 5.68 -18.94 -7.02
C ILE A 100 5.22 -17.79 -7.91
N SER A 101 5.76 -17.72 -9.12
CA SER A 101 5.43 -16.71 -10.11
C SER A 101 3.97 -16.85 -10.60
N ASP A 102 3.43 -15.82 -11.21
CA ASP A 102 2.10 -15.90 -11.83
C ASP A 102 2.13 -16.79 -13.09
N ASP A 103 3.26 -16.88 -13.77
CA ASP A 103 3.46 -17.82 -14.88
C ASP A 103 3.49 -19.27 -14.40
N ASP A 104 4.14 -19.56 -13.27
CA ASP A 104 4.07 -20.89 -12.65
C ASP A 104 2.64 -21.26 -12.26
N VAL A 105 1.86 -20.30 -11.75
CA VAL A 105 0.44 -20.53 -11.43
C VAL A 105 -0.35 -20.92 -12.69
N ARG A 106 -0.14 -20.20 -13.80
CA ARG A 106 -0.77 -20.50 -15.09
C ARG A 106 -0.35 -21.89 -15.60
N LEU A 107 0.95 -22.19 -15.51
CA LEU A 107 1.47 -23.48 -15.96
C LEU A 107 0.97 -24.64 -15.11
N ILE A 108 0.90 -24.49 -13.77
CA ILE A 108 0.32 -25.49 -12.86
C ILE A 108 -1.14 -25.78 -13.22
N ARG A 109 -1.91 -24.72 -13.49
CA ARG A 109 -3.32 -24.87 -13.94
C ARG A 109 -3.39 -25.60 -15.28
N ALA A 110 -2.60 -25.19 -16.27
CA ALA A 110 -2.56 -25.81 -17.59
C ALA A 110 -2.18 -27.30 -17.52
N LEU A 111 -1.15 -27.67 -16.75
CA LEU A 111 -0.74 -29.06 -16.56
C LEU A 111 -1.78 -29.90 -15.83
N ARG A 112 -2.53 -29.30 -14.93
CA ARG A 112 -3.61 -29.99 -14.21
C ARG A 112 -4.85 -30.17 -15.05
N ASP A 113 -5.18 -29.21 -15.93
CA ASP A 113 -6.38 -29.22 -16.77
C ASP A 113 -6.15 -29.97 -18.10
N SER A 114 -4.90 -30.21 -18.49
CA SER A 114 -4.55 -30.95 -19.71
C SER A 114 -4.82 -32.46 -19.54
N ASP A 115 -5.54 -33.03 -20.47
CA ASP A 115 -5.79 -34.48 -20.54
C ASP A 115 -4.75 -35.23 -21.39
N TYR A 116 -3.81 -34.50 -22.08
CA TYR A 116 -2.81 -35.08 -22.96
C TYR A 116 -1.38 -34.79 -22.47
N PRO A 117 -0.48 -35.81 -22.42
CA PRO A 117 -0.75 -37.24 -22.64
C PRO A 117 -1.58 -37.90 -21.52
N ARG A 118 -1.61 -37.27 -20.34
CA ARG A 118 -2.48 -37.59 -19.21
C ARG A 118 -2.50 -36.45 -18.21
N ARG A 119 -3.56 -36.36 -17.47
CA ARG A 119 -3.71 -35.41 -16.36
C ARG A 119 -2.68 -35.67 -15.25
N LEU A 120 -1.87 -34.65 -14.93
CA LEU A 120 -0.88 -34.77 -13.85
C LEU A 120 -1.53 -34.70 -12.47
N SER A 121 -1.06 -35.53 -11.54
CA SER A 121 -1.43 -35.43 -10.14
C SER A 121 -0.78 -34.21 -9.47
N PHE A 122 -1.34 -33.73 -8.35
CA PHE A 122 -0.71 -32.65 -7.59
C PHE A 122 0.67 -33.01 -7.03
N ARG A 123 0.91 -34.28 -6.76
CA ARG A 123 2.22 -34.79 -6.37
C ARG A 123 3.25 -34.61 -7.48
N GLU A 124 2.94 -35.05 -8.70
CA GLU A 124 3.83 -34.89 -9.86
C GLU A 124 4.08 -33.42 -10.21
N ILE A 125 3.05 -32.58 -10.07
CA ILE A 125 3.18 -31.13 -10.23
C ILE A 125 4.10 -30.57 -9.14
N GLY A 126 3.91 -31.00 -7.87
CA GLY A 126 4.76 -30.59 -6.77
C GLY A 126 6.23 -30.92 -7.00
N GLU A 127 6.52 -32.15 -7.45
CA GLU A 127 7.89 -32.60 -7.80
C GLU A 127 8.51 -31.76 -8.91
N LYS A 128 7.74 -31.38 -9.96
CA LYS A 128 8.23 -30.55 -11.07
C LYS A 128 8.54 -29.10 -10.67
N PHE A 129 7.79 -28.54 -9.75
CA PHE A 129 7.94 -27.15 -9.32
C PHE A 129 8.72 -26.99 -8.00
N GLY A 130 9.22 -28.11 -7.43
CA GLY A 130 9.95 -28.08 -6.14
C GLY A 130 9.07 -27.63 -4.97
N ILE A 131 7.78 -27.91 -5.00
CA ILE A 131 6.81 -27.56 -3.96
C ILE A 131 6.09 -28.81 -3.44
N SER A 132 5.49 -28.71 -2.24
CA SER A 132 4.71 -29.82 -1.72
C SER A 132 3.43 -30.05 -2.53
N GLU A 133 2.90 -31.27 -2.52
CA GLU A 133 1.60 -31.62 -3.11
C GLU A 133 0.48 -30.70 -2.60
N HIS A 134 0.47 -30.44 -1.28
CA HIS A 134 -0.49 -29.53 -0.65
C HIS A 134 -0.35 -28.10 -1.21
N SER A 135 0.87 -27.62 -1.42
CA SER A 135 1.13 -26.31 -2.03
C SER A 135 0.64 -26.27 -3.48
N ALA A 136 0.92 -27.31 -4.27
CA ALA A 136 0.43 -27.40 -5.66
C ALA A 136 -1.11 -27.35 -5.73
N HIS A 137 -1.78 -28.08 -4.85
CA HIS A 137 -3.24 -28.04 -4.71
C HIS A 137 -3.74 -26.63 -4.31
N ALA A 138 -3.10 -26.00 -3.33
CA ALA A 138 -3.47 -24.65 -2.90
C ALA A 138 -3.25 -23.60 -4.00
N VAL A 139 -2.17 -23.73 -4.77
CA VAL A 139 -1.90 -22.87 -5.93
C VAL A 139 -2.99 -23.01 -6.99
N TYR A 140 -3.35 -24.22 -7.34
CA TYR A 140 -4.38 -24.49 -8.34
C TYR A 140 -5.74 -23.89 -7.97
N TYR A 141 -6.23 -24.13 -6.74
CA TYR A 141 -7.58 -23.76 -6.35
C TYR A 141 -7.71 -22.37 -5.73
N ARG A 142 -6.67 -21.87 -5.04
CA ARG A 142 -6.79 -20.69 -4.17
C ARG A 142 -5.91 -19.52 -4.59
N ARG A 143 -4.82 -19.77 -5.31
CA ARG A 143 -3.86 -18.73 -5.66
C ARG A 143 -4.45 -17.80 -6.71
N ARG A 144 -4.40 -16.50 -6.44
CA ARG A 144 -4.75 -15.44 -7.38
C ARG A 144 -3.48 -14.87 -8.00
N THR A 145 -3.52 -14.61 -9.30
CA THR A 145 -2.49 -13.86 -10.02
C THR A 145 -2.66 -12.35 -9.81
N ALA A 146 -1.67 -11.57 -10.22
CA ALA A 146 -1.76 -10.11 -10.22
C ALA A 146 -2.92 -9.62 -11.11
N GLU A 147 -3.15 -10.28 -12.25
CA GLU A 147 -4.26 -9.99 -13.17
C GLU A 147 -5.62 -10.23 -12.53
N ASP A 148 -5.79 -11.34 -11.80
CA ASP A 148 -7.03 -11.64 -11.07
C ASP A 148 -7.40 -10.55 -10.05
N ALA A 149 -6.43 -9.76 -9.58
CA ALA A 149 -6.64 -8.67 -8.65
C ALA A 149 -7.17 -7.40 -9.33
N VAL A 150 -6.81 -7.19 -10.61
CA VAL A 150 -7.21 -6.01 -11.40
C VAL A 150 -8.60 -6.22 -12.02
N LEU A 151 -8.93 -7.45 -12.44
CA LEU A 151 -10.18 -7.79 -13.13
C LEU A 151 -11.43 -7.80 -12.22
N ARG A 152 -11.28 -7.60 -10.90
CA ARG A 152 -12.39 -7.57 -9.94
C ARG A 152 -12.69 -6.14 -9.48
N GLU A 153 -12.96 -5.25 -10.40
CA GLU A 153 -13.64 -4.00 -10.10
C GLU A 153 -15.16 -4.14 -10.25
#